data_5a4c38eb75c975764528342b45ed1f3f
#
_entry.id   5a4c38eb75c975764528342b45ed1f3f
#
_cell.length_a   1.000
_cell.length_b   1.000
_cell.length_c   1.000
_cell.angle_alpha   90.00
_cell.angle_beta   90.00
_cell.angle_gamma   90.00
#
_symmetry.space_group_name_H-M   'P 1'
#
loop_
_entity.id
_entity.type
_entity.pdbx_description
1 polymer ?
#
loop_
_entity_poly.entity_id
_entity_poly.type
_entity_poly.pdbx_seq_one_letter_code
_entity_poly.pdbx_strand_id
1 'polypeptide(L)'
;MSTPVSPGLLTAALVGACLLLFSISLWSAWVLAGRRSALGFAALALALGWFAEEMGSSQGWFFGRYHYTTVLGPELGNVPVAIALMWFALCWLGFAMASLILWRRPVFCAAGWPRRALTAWLAAMIITAFDLGADPYFVFV
;
A
#
# COMPACT_ATOMS: atom_id res chain seq x y z
N MET A 1 18.20 -9.51 29.27
CA MET A 1 17.81 -8.09 29.17
C MET A 1 18.02 -7.68 27.73
N SER A 2 16.95 -7.55 26.95
CA SER A 2 17.04 -7.05 25.58
C SER A 2 17.29 -5.54 25.64
N THR A 3 18.39 -5.07 25.04
CA THR A 3 18.63 -3.63 24.85
C THR A 3 17.48 -3.05 24.05
N PRO A 4 16.83 -1.96 24.51
CA PRO A 4 15.78 -1.32 23.75
C PRO A 4 16.36 -0.83 22.39
N VAL A 5 15.68 -1.21 21.32
CA VAL A 5 16.05 -0.77 19.95
C VAL A 5 15.98 0.75 19.90
N SER A 6 17.03 1.42 19.42
CA SER A 6 17.01 2.88 19.32
C SER A 6 15.90 3.33 18.35
N PRO A 7 15.14 4.41 18.66
CA PRO A 7 14.06 4.89 17.79
C PRO A 7 14.52 5.14 16.34
N GLY A 8 15.73 5.68 16.17
CA GLY A 8 16.29 5.93 14.84
C GLY A 8 16.56 4.65 14.02
N LEU A 9 16.98 3.57 14.69
CA LEU A 9 17.19 2.28 14.01
C LEU A 9 15.86 1.66 13.60
N LEU A 10 14.83 1.78 14.43
CA LEU A 10 13.48 1.31 14.10
C LEU A 10 12.91 2.08 12.89
N THR A 11 13.02 3.42 12.90
CA THR A 11 12.61 4.25 11.76
C THR A 11 13.35 3.86 10.48
N ALA A 12 14.67 3.72 10.54
CA ALA A 12 15.46 3.32 9.37
C ALA A 12 15.04 1.94 8.83
N ALA A 13 14.76 0.99 9.72
CA ALA A 13 14.30 -0.35 9.33
C ALA A 13 12.92 -0.32 8.68
N LEU A 14 11.96 0.41 9.25
CA LEU A 14 10.60 0.52 8.71
C LEU A 14 10.57 1.25 7.37
N VAL A 15 11.22 2.40 7.28
CA VAL A 15 11.32 3.17 6.02
C VAL A 15 12.07 2.36 4.95
N GLY A 16 13.17 1.70 5.33
CA GLY A 16 13.91 0.81 4.44
C GLY A 16 13.07 -0.36 3.92
N ALA A 17 12.28 -0.98 4.78
CA ALA A 17 11.36 -2.06 4.38
C ALA A 17 10.27 -1.56 3.41
N CYS A 18 9.69 -0.39 3.65
CA CYS A 18 8.71 0.24 2.76
C CYS A 18 9.31 0.58 1.39
N LEU A 19 10.52 1.14 1.36
CA LEU A 19 11.25 1.45 0.12
C LEU A 19 11.60 0.18 -0.66
N LEU A 20 12.02 -0.88 0.02
CA LEU A 20 12.32 -2.17 -0.60
C LEU A 20 11.04 -2.78 -1.20
N LEU A 21 9.95 -2.81 -0.43
CA LEU A 21 8.67 -3.35 -0.89
C LEU A 21 8.12 -2.57 -2.09
N PHE A 22 8.19 -1.24 -2.04
CA PHE A 22 7.84 -0.37 -3.16
C PHE A 22 8.67 -0.69 -4.40
N SER A 23 9.99 -0.79 -4.25
CA SER A 23 10.92 -1.02 -5.37
C SER A 23 10.70 -2.37 -6.03
N ILE A 24 10.50 -3.44 -5.23
CA ILE A 24 10.21 -4.78 -5.73
C ILE A 24 8.85 -4.79 -6.45
N SER A 25 7.84 -4.15 -5.88
CA SER A 25 6.50 -4.06 -6.47
C SER A 25 6.52 -3.28 -7.78
N LEU A 26 7.25 -2.17 -7.84
CA LEU A 26 7.39 -1.37 -9.06
C LEU A 26 8.16 -2.13 -10.15
N TRP A 27 9.23 -2.83 -9.79
CA TRP A 27 9.95 -3.71 -10.71
C TRP A 27 9.04 -4.81 -11.25
N SER A 28 8.31 -5.49 -10.38
CA SER A 28 7.33 -6.52 -10.76
C SER A 28 6.26 -5.96 -11.70
N ALA A 29 5.70 -4.79 -11.37
CA ALA A 29 4.72 -4.12 -12.22
C ALA A 29 5.29 -3.76 -13.60
N TRP A 30 6.51 -3.28 -13.64
CA TRP A 30 7.20 -2.97 -14.88
C TRP A 30 7.38 -4.19 -15.78
N VAL A 31 7.87 -5.29 -15.20
CA VAL A 31 8.12 -6.53 -15.95
C VAL A 31 6.82 -7.16 -16.44
N LEU A 32 5.78 -7.18 -15.61
CA LEU A 32 4.52 -7.90 -15.88
C LEU A 32 3.50 -7.08 -16.68
N ALA A 33 3.41 -5.77 -16.45
CA ALA A 33 2.40 -4.91 -17.08
C ALA A 33 2.98 -3.89 -18.07
N GLY A 34 4.31 -3.77 -18.14
CA GLY A 34 5.01 -2.80 -18.96
C GLY A 34 5.13 -1.42 -18.31
N ARG A 35 6.11 -0.64 -18.76
CA ARG A 35 6.53 0.64 -18.17
C ARG A 35 5.38 1.63 -17.99
N ARG A 36 4.60 1.87 -19.05
CA ARG A 36 3.52 2.87 -19.02
C ARG A 36 2.43 2.51 -18.02
N SER A 37 2.02 1.24 -18.00
CA SER A 37 1.00 0.75 -17.07
C SER A 37 1.49 0.77 -15.63
N ALA A 38 2.74 0.37 -15.38
CA ALA A 38 3.35 0.36 -14.06
C ALA A 38 3.44 1.78 -13.48
N LEU A 39 3.93 2.76 -14.26
CA LEU A 39 4.04 4.15 -13.82
C LEU A 39 2.68 4.80 -13.62
N GLY A 40 1.72 4.56 -14.51
CA GLY A 40 0.34 5.07 -14.37
C GLY A 40 -0.36 4.50 -13.14
N PHE A 41 -0.22 3.19 -12.91
CA PHE A 41 -0.76 2.53 -11.72
C PHE A 41 -0.10 3.06 -10.43
N ALA A 42 1.23 3.20 -10.43
CA ALA A 42 1.97 3.74 -9.29
C ALA A 42 1.52 5.18 -8.97
N ALA A 43 1.48 6.07 -9.97
CA ALA A 43 1.04 7.45 -9.77
C ALA A 43 -0.38 7.52 -9.20
N LEU A 44 -1.31 6.71 -9.72
CA LEU A 44 -2.69 6.68 -9.25
C LEU A 44 -2.78 6.13 -7.82
N ALA A 45 -2.11 5.01 -7.53
CA ALA A 45 -2.14 4.38 -6.21
C ALA A 45 -1.49 5.27 -5.14
N LEU A 46 -0.36 5.92 -5.45
CA LEU A 46 0.29 6.88 -4.55
C LEU A 46 -0.60 8.08 -4.25
N ALA A 47 -1.21 8.67 -5.28
CA ALA A 47 -2.06 9.86 -5.13
C ALA A 47 -3.33 9.54 -4.33
N LEU A 48 -4.04 8.46 -4.69
CA LEU A 48 -5.28 8.08 -4.02
C LEU A 48 -5.02 7.56 -2.61
N GLY A 49 -3.97 6.76 -2.40
CA GLY A 49 -3.58 6.26 -1.09
C GLY A 49 -3.22 7.41 -0.15
N TRP A 50 -2.34 8.32 -0.59
CA TRP A 50 -2.01 9.51 0.20
C TRP A 50 -3.25 10.36 0.51
N PHE A 51 -4.11 10.62 -0.48
CA PHE A 51 -5.32 11.42 -0.29
C PHE A 51 -6.30 10.78 0.71
N ALA A 52 -6.52 9.47 0.62
CA ALA A 52 -7.39 8.75 1.53
C ALA A 52 -6.88 8.82 2.98
N GLU A 53 -5.58 8.65 3.17
CA GLU A 53 -4.92 8.74 4.48
C GLU A 53 -4.94 10.17 5.04
N GLU A 54 -4.68 11.16 4.21
CA GLU A 54 -4.75 12.57 4.63
C GLU A 54 -6.17 12.95 5.05
N MET A 55 -7.20 12.50 4.34
CA MET A 55 -8.60 12.73 4.72
C MET A 55 -8.97 11.93 5.97
N GLY A 56 -8.45 10.72 6.13
CA GLY A 56 -8.63 9.91 7.33
C GLY A 56 -8.05 10.60 8.55
N SER A 57 -6.76 10.91 8.51
CA SER A 57 -6.03 11.50 9.65
C SER A 57 -6.52 12.91 10.00
N SER A 58 -6.75 13.78 9.01
CA SER A 58 -7.12 15.18 9.23
C SER A 58 -8.60 15.39 9.52
N GLN A 59 -9.49 14.72 8.78
CA GLN A 59 -10.94 14.92 8.85
C GLN A 59 -11.67 13.80 9.60
N GLY A 60 -11.00 12.69 9.87
CA GLY A 60 -11.62 11.54 10.52
C GLY A 60 -12.53 10.73 9.59
N TRP A 61 -12.31 10.78 8.27
CA TRP A 61 -13.07 9.99 7.32
C TRP A 61 -12.74 8.50 7.48
N PHE A 62 -13.71 7.66 7.25
CA PHE A 62 -13.66 6.19 7.29
C PHE A 62 -13.43 5.57 8.69
N PHE A 63 -12.33 5.85 9.39
CA PHE A 63 -11.95 5.16 10.63
C PHE A 63 -11.83 6.06 11.85
N GLY A 64 -12.26 7.34 11.76
CA GLY A 64 -12.06 8.33 12.80
C GLY A 64 -10.68 9.00 12.70
N ARG A 65 -10.43 10.01 13.54
CA ARG A 65 -9.15 10.72 13.54
C ARG A 65 -8.07 9.88 14.21
N TYR A 66 -6.94 9.78 13.55
CA TYR A 66 -5.75 9.10 14.06
C TYR A 66 -4.51 9.91 13.69
N HIS A 67 -3.42 9.65 14.38
CA HIS A 67 -2.14 10.30 14.14
C HIS A 67 -1.07 9.22 13.97
N TYR A 68 -0.20 9.45 13.02
CA TYR A 68 0.96 8.61 12.86
C TYR A 68 2.05 8.98 13.87
N THR A 69 2.84 7.99 14.26
CA THR A 69 4.01 8.23 15.09
C THR A 69 5.20 8.66 14.22
N THR A 70 6.09 9.47 14.78
CA THR A 70 7.31 9.95 14.09
C THR A 70 8.26 8.83 13.67
N VAL A 71 8.01 7.59 14.13
CA VAL A 71 8.78 6.38 13.78
C VAL A 71 8.65 6.01 12.30
N LEU A 72 7.60 6.45 11.61
CA LEU A 72 7.38 6.17 10.18
C LEU A 72 8.14 7.11 9.23
N GLY A 73 8.98 7.99 9.77
CA GLY A 73 9.87 8.87 9.00
C GLY A 73 9.19 10.15 8.53
N PRO A 74 9.68 10.78 7.44
CA PRO A 74 9.19 12.08 6.99
C PRO A 74 7.74 12.01 6.50
N GLU A 75 7.00 13.09 6.81
CA GLU A 75 5.59 13.25 6.50
C GLU A 75 5.38 14.23 5.34
N LEU A 76 4.35 14.00 4.56
CA LEU A 76 3.78 14.93 3.60
C LEU A 76 2.34 15.25 4.06
N GLY A 77 2.12 16.46 4.60
CA GLY A 77 0.91 16.76 5.37
C GLY A 77 0.92 16.01 6.71
N ASN A 78 -0.12 15.23 6.96
CA ASN A 78 -0.24 14.39 8.17
C ASN A 78 0.10 12.91 7.90
N VAL A 79 0.58 12.58 6.70
CA VAL A 79 0.82 11.20 6.25
C VAL A 79 2.31 10.95 6.03
N PRO A 80 2.90 9.94 6.67
CA PRO A 80 4.26 9.52 6.37
C PRO A 80 4.40 9.07 4.91
N VAL A 81 5.47 9.50 4.24
CA VAL A 81 5.75 9.11 2.84
C VAL A 81 5.82 7.60 2.68
N ALA A 82 6.35 6.91 3.69
CA ALA A 82 6.41 5.45 3.71
C ALA A 82 5.03 4.78 3.55
N ILE A 83 3.98 5.36 4.13
CA ILE A 83 2.60 4.85 4.02
C ILE A 83 2.09 4.98 2.58
N ALA A 84 2.32 6.12 1.92
CA ALA A 84 1.93 6.27 0.52
C ALA A 84 2.63 5.25 -0.39
N LEU A 85 3.93 5.00 -0.18
CA LEU A 85 4.68 3.98 -0.91
C LEU A 85 4.13 2.57 -0.67
N MET A 86 3.72 2.28 0.57
CA MET A 86 3.14 1.00 0.96
C MET A 86 1.78 0.78 0.28
N TRP A 87 0.94 1.81 0.13
CA TRP A 87 -0.33 1.72 -0.59
C TRP A 87 -0.17 1.26 -2.04
N PHE A 88 0.83 1.79 -2.75
CA PHE A 88 1.13 1.28 -4.09
C PHE A 88 1.47 -0.21 -4.07
N ALA A 89 2.36 -0.63 -3.16
CA ALA A 89 2.78 -2.03 -3.07
C ALA A 89 1.60 -2.95 -2.74
N LEU A 90 0.74 -2.56 -1.79
CA LEU A 90 -0.46 -3.31 -1.41
C LEU A 90 -1.46 -3.41 -2.57
N CYS A 91 -1.72 -2.30 -3.26
CA CYS A 91 -2.62 -2.28 -4.43
C CYS A 91 -2.10 -3.18 -5.55
N TRP A 92 -0.79 -3.13 -5.83
CA TRP A 92 -0.18 -4.00 -6.83
C TRP A 92 -0.26 -5.47 -6.45
N LEU A 93 0.13 -5.83 -5.23
CA LEU A 93 0.06 -7.20 -4.73
C LEU A 93 -1.37 -7.73 -4.69
N GLY A 94 -2.32 -6.93 -4.19
CA GLY A 94 -3.74 -7.28 -4.17
C GLY A 94 -4.29 -7.57 -5.57
N PHE A 95 -3.95 -6.72 -6.55
CA PHE A 95 -4.32 -6.92 -7.96
C PHE A 95 -3.69 -8.19 -8.54
N ALA A 96 -2.39 -8.41 -8.31
CA ALA A 96 -1.69 -9.60 -8.80
C ALA A 96 -2.26 -10.88 -8.19
N MET A 97 -2.52 -10.89 -6.88
CA MET A 97 -3.14 -12.02 -6.18
C MET A 97 -4.56 -12.31 -6.68
N ALA A 98 -5.40 -11.27 -6.79
CA ALA A 98 -6.75 -11.43 -7.34
C ALA A 98 -6.73 -11.98 -8.77
N SER A 99 -5.79 -11.51 -9.60
CA SER A 99 -5.61 -12.00 -10.96
C SER A 99 -5.17 -13.47 -11.00
N LEU A 100 -4.26 -13.88 -10.11
CA LEU A 100 -3.82 -15.27 -9.98
C LEU A 100 -4.97 -16.19 -9.53
N ILE A 101 -5.74 -15.76 -8.54
CA ILE A 101 -6.86 -16.55 -8.00
C ILE A 101 -7.94 -16.74 -9.06
N LEU A 102 -8.36 -15.67 -9.72
CA LEU A 102 -9.48 -15.69 -10.67
C LEU A 102 -9.08 -16.23 -12.06
N TRP A 103 -7.89 -15.88 -12.53
CA TRP A 103 -7.51 -16.08 -13.94
C TRP A 103 -6.27 -16.93 -14.12
N ARG A 104 -5.62 -17.36 -13.04
CA ARG A 104 -4.36 -18.11 -13.02
C ARG A 104 -3.21 -17.41 -13.78
N ARG A 105 -3.23 -16.08 -13.81
CA ARG A 105 -2.22 -15.21 -14.41
C ARG A 105 -1.95 -14.04 -13.47
N PRO A 106 -0.67 -13.68 -13.22
CA PRO A 106 -0.33 -12.64 -12.22
C PRO A 106 -0.79 -11.24 -12.61
N VAL A 107 -0.94 -10.98 -13.92
CA VAL A 107 -1.51 -9.74 -14.44
C VAL A 107 -2.41 -10.09 -15.60
N PHE A 108 -3.69 -9.88 -15.44
CA PHE A 108 -4.67 -10.16 -16.44
C PHE A 108 -5.66 -9.00 -16.60
N CYS A 109 -5.53 -8.28 -17.70
CA CYS A 109 -6.55 -7.32 -18.11
C CYS A 109 -7.73 -8.08 -18.72
N ALA A 110 -8.67 -8.46 -17.89
CA ALA A 110 -9.87 -9.14 -18.32
C ALA A 110 -10.66 -8.32 -19.36
N ALA A 111 -11.14 -8.96 -20.40
CA ALA A 111 -12.08 -8.37 -21.33
C ALA A 111 -13.46 -8.27 -20.67
N GLY A 112 -14.09 -7.09 -20.82
CA GLY A 112 -15.43 -6.85 -20.30
C GLY A 112 -15.46 -6.31 -18.85
N TRP A 113 -16.42 -5.42 -18.63
CA TRP A 113 -16.64 -4.75 -17.34
C TRP A 113 -16.86 -5.71 -16.15
N PRO A 114 -17.70 -6.76 -16.25
CA PRO A 114 -17.96 -7.61 -15.08
C PRO A 114 -16.70 -8.31 -14.54
N ARG A 115 -15.82 -8.77 -15.44
CA ARG A 115 -14.57 -9.44 -15.04
C ARG A 115 -13.58 -8.46 -14.39
N ARG A 116 -13.49 -7.23 -14.91
CA ARG A 116 -12.66 -6.17 -14.31
C ARG A 116 -13.18 -5.79 -12.93
N ALA A 117 -14.49 -5.64 -12.77
CA ALA A 117 -15.12 -5.33 -11.50
C ALA A 117 -14.88 -6.46 -10.47
N LEU A 118 -14.99 -7.72 -10.87
CA LEU A 118 -14.73 -8.86 -9.99
C LEU A 118 -13.26 -8.88 -9.54
N THR A 119 -12.31 -8.63 -10.45
CA THR A 119 -10.88 -8.58 -10.10
C THR A 119 -10.59 -7.42 -9.14
N ALA A 120 -11.13 -6.24 -9.40
CA ALA A 120 -10.98 -5.07 -8.53
C ALA A 120 -11.61 -5.29 -7.16
N TRP A 121 -12.79 -5.90 -7.12
CA TRP A 121 -13.47 -6.23 -5.86
C TRP A 121 -12.65 -7.22 -5.02
N LEU A 122 -12.17 -8.31 -5.60
CA LEU A 122 -11.35 -9.29 -4.88
C LEU A 122 -10.02 -8.67 -4.43
N ALA A 123 -9.38 -7.85 -5.26
CA ALA A 123 -8.18 -7.12 -4.89
C ALA A 123 -8.43 -6.21 -3.68
N ALA A 124 -9.53 -5.45 -3.69
CA ALA A 124 -9.92 -4.60 -2.58
C ALA A 124 -10.15 -5.39 -1.29
N MET A 125 -10.83 -6.55 -1.37
CA MET A 125 -11.02 -7.43 -0.20
C MET A 125 -9.70 -7.94 0.38
N ILE A 126 -8.75 -8.33 -0.48
CA ILE A 126 -7.41 -8.79 -0.05
C ILE A 126 -6.66 -7.65 0.65
N ILE A 127 -6.67 -6.45 0.07
CA ILE A 127 -6.01 -5.26 0.63
C ILE A 127 -6.62 -4.91 1.99
N THR A 128 -7.96 -4.85 2.08
CA THR A 128 -8.68 -4.53 3.32
C THR A 128 -8.39 -5.55 4.41
N ALA A 129 -8.35 -6.85 4.08
CA ALA A 129 -8.03 -7.88 5.05
C ALA A 129 -6.59 -7.76 5.59
N PHE A 130 -5.65 -7.37 4.72
CA PHE A 130 -4.28 -7.11 5.13
C PHE A 130 -4.19 -5.87 6.03
N ASP A 131 -4.85 -4.79 5.64
CA ASP A 131 -4.87 -3.51 6.34
C ASP A 131 -5.44 -3.65 7.75
N LEU A 132 -6.60 -4.28 7.89
CA LEU A 132 -7.20 -4.59 9.20
C LEU A 132 -6.30 -5.45 10.11
N GLY A 133 -5.44 -6.28 9.53
CA GLY A 133 -4.46 -7.06 10.29
C GLY A 133 -3.22 -6.26 10.69
N ALA A 134 -2.83 -5.27 9.90
CA ALA A 134 -1.63 -4.46 10.09
C ALA A 134 -1.87 -3.21 10.95
N ASP A 135 -3.03 -2.58 10.83
CA ASP A 135 -3.39 -1.34 11.52
C ASP A 135 -3.11 -1.33 13.03
N PRO A 136 -3.46 -2.37 13.82
CA PRO A 136 -3.18 -2.36 15.25
C PRO A 136 -1.69 -2.21 15.59
N TYR A 137 -0.79 -2.59 14.67
CA TYR A 137 0.66 -2.48 14.87
C TYR A 137 1.21 -1.11 14.52
N PHE A 138 0.56 -0.37 13.62
CA PHE A 138 1.04 0.94 13.16
C PHE A 138 0.41 2.12 13.90
N VAL A 139 -0.79 1.95 14.42
CA VAL A 139 -1.55 3.01 15.12
C VAL A 139 -1.30 3.02 16.63
N PHE A 140 -0.91 1.89 17.23
CA PHE A 140 -0.67 1.77 18.67
C PHE A 140 0.81 1.66 19.06
N VAL A 141 1.72 1.82 18.14
CA VAL A 141 3.17 1.91 18.37
C VAL A 141 3.61 3.35 18.28
#